data_56471b617268fe590e396299839a2f1c
#
_entry.id   56471b617268fe590e396299839a2f1c
#
_cell.length_a   1.000
_cell.length_b   1.000
_cell.length_c   1.000
_cell.angle_alpha   90.00
_cell.angle_beta   90.00
_cell.angle_gamma   90.00
#
_symmetry.space_group_name_H-M   'P 1'
#
loop_
_entity.id
_entity.type
_entity.pdbx_description
1 polymer ?
#
loop_
_entity_poly.entity_id
_entity_poly.type
_entity_poly.pdbx_seq_one_letter_code
_entity_poly.pdbx_strand_id
1 'polypeptide(L)'
;ILFLISALAETNRPPFDLPEAEPELIAGFQVEYSSTPFLLFMIGELMAVVLMCALGALLFLGGWLSPIPGLPNGVLWLIGKMMLIFFLFSMVKAVVPRYRYDQLMRIGWKVFLPMSLFWVVLVATFIQIGIPGYMRFEVM
;
A
#
# COMPACT_ATOMS: atom_id res chain seq x y z
N ILE A 1 -5.03 -6.01 5.01
CA ILE A 1 -5.41 -6.34 3.61
C ILE A 1 -5.92 -5.08 2.90
N LEU A 2 -6.93 -4.36 3.44
CA LEU A 2 -7.48 -3.12 2.84
C LEU A 2 -6.39 -2.08 2.55
N PHE A 3 -5.50 -1.83 3.51
CA PHE A 3 -4.37 -0.92 3.33
C PHE A 3 -3.44 -1.35 2.17
N LEU A 4 -3.14 -2.63 2.05
CA LEU A 4 -2.30 -3.17 0.98
C LEU A 4 -2.92 -2.91 -0.41
N ILE A 5 -4.22 -3.15 -0.55
CA ILE A 5 -4.94 -2.91 -1.80
C ILE A 5 -5.01 -1.41 -2.11
N SER A 6 -5.27 -0.57 -1.10
CA SER A 6 -5.29 0.89 -1.26
C SER A 6 -3.92 1.43 -1.63
N ALA A 7 -2.84 0.91 -1.05
CA ALA A 7 -1.48 1.29 -1.38
C ALA A 7 -1.08 0.88 -2.81
N LEU A 8 -1.54 -0.27 -3.29
CA LEU A 8 -1.38 -0.67 -4.69
C LEU A 8 -2.14 0.25 -5.65
N ALA A 9 -3.35 0.67 -5.28
CA ALA A 9 -4.15 1.60 -6.08
C ALA A 9 -3.51 3.00 -6.12
N GLU A 10 -2.99 3.49 -4.99
CA GLU A 10 -2.32 4.79 -4.88
C GLU A 10 -1.01 4.84 -5.67
N THR A 11 -0.25 3.76 -5.68
CA THR A 11 1.02 3.68 -6.41
C THR A 11 0.87 3.35 -7.88
N ASN A 12 -0.36 3.35 -8.42
CA ASN A 12 -0.68 3.03 -9.82
C ASN A 12 0.01 1.75 -10.33
N ARG A 13 0.13 0.75 -9.47
CA ARG A 13 0.75 -0.53 -9.83
C ARG A 13 -0.32 -1.55 -10.26
N PRO A 14 0.00 -2.47 -11.17
CA PRO A 14 -0.91 -3.55 -11.50
C PRO A 14 -1.44 -4.25 -10.23
N PRO A 15 -2.75 -4.51 -10.14
CA PRO A 15 -3.76 -4.51 -11.21
C PRO A 15 -4.43 -3.16 -11.51
N PHE A 16 -4.05 -2.05 -10.85
CA PHE A 16 -4.68 -0.73 -10.94
C PHE A 16 -3.91 0.26 -11.84
N ASP A 17 -3.11 -0.27 -12.73
CA ASP A 17 -2.19 0.45 -13.60
C ASP A 17 -2.90 0.98 -14.86
N LEU A 18 -3.71 2.02 -14.69
CA LEU A 18 -4.39 2.69 -15.79
C LEU A 18 -3.51 3.73 -16.50
N PRO A 19 -2.75 4.59 -15.78
CA PRO A 19 -1.91 5.59 -16.43
C PRO A 19 -0.76 5.00 -17.26
N GLU A 20 -0.20 3.87 -16.86
CA GLU A 20 0.87 3.19 -17.60
C GLU A 20 0.35 2.48 -18.86
N ALA A 21 -0.97 2.23 -18.95
CA ALA A 21 -1.57 1.65 -20.15
C ALA A 21 -1.66 2.63 -21.33
N GLU A 22 -1.77 3.93 -21.08
CA GLU A 22 -1.80 4.96 -22.12
C GLU A 22 -0.49 5.05 -22.93
N PRO A 23 0.71 5.04 -22.30
CA PRO A 23 1.98 5.04 -22.99
C PRO A 23 2.21 3.84 -23.91
N GLU A 24 1.60 2.70 -23.64
CA GLU A 24 1.72 1.51 -24.48
C GLU A 24 1.10 1.71 -25.88
N LEU A 25 0.11 2.61 -26.00
CA LEU A 25 -0.58 2.86 -27.28
C LEU A 25 0.08 3.99 -28.09
N ILE A 26 0.29 5.17 -27.49
CA ILE A 26 0.79 6.38 -28.20
C ILE A 26 1.79 7.16 -27.30
N ALA A 27 2.60 6.48 -26.50
CA ALA A 27 3.56 7.08 -25.57
C ALA A 27 2.97 8.10 -24.54
N GLY A 28 1.66 8.39 -24.55
CA GLY A 28 0.96 9.21 -23.57
C GLY A 28 1.71 10.50 -23.19
N PHE A 29 1.89 10.75 -21.89
CA PHE A 29 2.62 11.93 -21.39
C PHE A 29 4.13 11.90 -21.73
N GLN A 30 4.69 10.76 -22.11
CA GLN A 30 6.10 10.63 -22.50
C GLN A 30 6.43 11.36 -23.78
N VAL A 31 5.45 11.71 -24.61
CA VAL A 31 5.65 12.50 -25.83
C VAL A 31 6.13 13.92 -25.49
N GLU A 32 5.57 14.51 -24.44
CA GLU A 32 5.86 15.89 -24.04
C GLU A 32 7.06 15.97 -23.08
N TYR A 33 7.24 14.96 -22.23
CA TYR A 33 8.30 14.91 -21.23
C TYR A 33 9.40 13.95 -21.66
N SER A 34 10.46 14.49 -22.25
CA SER A 34 11.66 13.73 -22.59
C SER A 34 12.77 13.92 -21.55
N SER A 35 13.68 12.94 -21.45
CA SER A 35 14.91 13.00 -20.64
C SER A 35 14.67 13.24 -19.14
N THR A 36 15.15 14.38 -18.59
CA THR A 36 15.17 14.64 -17.15
C THR A 36 13.79 14.69 -16.48
N PRO A 37 12.76 15.37 -17.02
CA PRO A 37 11.42 15.36 -16.42
C PRO A 37 10.81 13.95 -16.34
N PHE A 38 10.98 13.13 -17.37
CA PHE A 38 10.53 11.75 -17.37
C PHE A 38 11.18 10.91 -16.27
N LEU A 39 12.49 11.07 -16.09
CA LEU A 39 13.24 10.39 -15.03
C LEU A 39 12.74 10.79 -13.63
N LEU A 40 12.40 12.06 -13.42
CA LEU A 40 11.84 12.52 -12.15
C LEU A 40 10.47 11.90 -11.83
N PHE A 41 9.60 11.74 -12.82
CA PHE A 41 8.33 11.03 -12.65
C PHE A 41 8.55 9.56 -12.24
N MET A 42 9.44 8.86 -12.93
CA MET A 42 9.76 7.47 -12.60
C MET A 42 10.35 7.31 -11.18
N ILE A 43 11.22 8.23 -10.77
CA ILE A 43 11.76 8.23 -9.40
C ILE A 43 10.63 8.50 -8.39
N GLY A 44 9.73 9.44 -8.68
CA GLY A 44 8.58 9.75 -7.83
C GLY A 44 7.69 8.54 -7.58
N GLU A 45 7.37 7.79 -8.61
CA GLU A 45 6.59 6.54 -8.50
C GLU A 45 7.30 5.48 -7.64
N LEU A 46 8.59 5.27 -7.86
CA LEU A 46 9.36 4.32 -7.07
C LEU A 46 9.44 4.73 -5.59
N MET A 47 9.62 6.03 -5.32
CA MET A 47 9.62 6.57 -3.97
C MET A 47 8.27 6.39 -3.28
N ALA A 48 7.15 6.56 -3.99
CA ALA A 48 5.82 6.31 -3.45
C ALA A 48 5.64 4.84 -3.04
N VAL A 49 6.12 3.89 -3.83
CA VAL A 49 6.09 2.46 -3.48
C VAL A 49 6.89 2.19 -2.20
N VAL A 50 8.12 2.72 -2.11
CA VAL A 50 8.98 2.56 -0.92
C VAL A 50 8.31 3.16 0.32
N LEU A 51 7.70 4.35 0.18
CA LEU A 51 6.97 5.01 1.25
C LEU A 51 5.79 4.16 1.75
N MET A 52 4.98 3.62 0.85
CA MET A 52 3.85 2.75 1.21
C MET A 52 4.31 1.45 1.88
N CYS A 53 5.42 0.87 1.43
CA CYS A 53 6.03 -0.28 2.11
C CYS A 53 6.50 0.06 3.53
N ALA A 54 7.12 1.24 3.71
CA ALA A 54 7.57 1.71 5.02
C ALA A 54 6.39 1.94 5.96
N LEU A 55 5.35 2.64 5.51
CA LEU A 55 4.13 2.86 6.28
C LEU A 55 3.44 1.54 6.66
N GLY A 56 3.35 0.61 5.72
CA GLY A 56 2.80 -0.72 6.00
C GLY A 56 3.59 -1.48 7.07
N ALA A 57 4.92 -1.42 7.02
CA ALA A 57 5.79 -2.03 8.02
C ALA A 57 5.65 -1.38 9.40
N LEU A 58 5.57 -0.05 9.46
CA LEU A 58 5.41 0.69 10.71
C LEU A 58 4.05 0.47 11.36
N LEU A 59 2.97 0.59 10.59
CA LEU A 59 1.60 0.56 11.11
C LEU A 59 1.12 -0.86 11.45
N PHE A 60 1.45 -1.86 10.64
CA PHE A 60 0.88 -3.20 10.77
C PHE A 60 1.86 -4.26 11.27
N LEU A 61 3.15 -4.08 11.04
CA LEU A 61 4.17 -5.06 11.43
C LEU A 61 5.01 -4.63 12.64
N GLY A 62 4.65 -3.52 13.28
CA GLY A 62 5.35 -3.03 14.48
C GLY A 62 6.74 -2.46 14.20
N GLY A 63 7.00 -1.97 12.98
CA GLY A 63 8.22 -1.25 12.61
C GLY A 63 9.51 -2.01 12.93
N TRP A 64 10.35 -1.40 13.77
CA TRP A 64 11.68 -1.93 14.17
C TRP A 64 11.65 -3.00 15.26
N LEU A 65 10.48 -3.34 15.81
CA LEU A 65 10.34 -4.38 16.81
C LEU A 65 10.67 -5.75 16.21
N SER A 66 11.46 -6.55 16.94
CA SER A 66 11.77 -7.90 16.51
C SER A 66 10.54 -8.80 16.61
N PRO A 67 10.23 -9.63 15.61
CA PRO A 67 9.15 -10.61 15.69
C PRO A 67 9.50 -11.81 16.59
N ILE A 68 10.78 -11.97 16.94
CA ILE A 68 11.28 -13.09 17.74
C ILE A 68 11.68 -12.57 19.11
N PRO A 69 11.09 -13.05 20.20
CA PRO A 69 11.50 -12.68 21.55
C PRO A 69 12.95 -13.12 21.81
N GLY A 70 13.78 -12.18 22.28
CA GLY A 70 15.20 -12.44 22.58
C GLY A 70 16.21 -11.86 21.59
N LEU A 71 15.78 -11.34 20.43
CA LEU A 71 16.66 -10.60 19.54
C LEU A 71 16.58 -9.08 19.79
N PRO A 72 17.71 -8.35 19.64
CA PRO A 72 17.70 -6.90 19.78
C PRO A 72 16.84 -6.24 18.70
N ASN A 73 16.06 -5.22 19.09
CA ASN A 73 15.33 -4.39 18.17
C ASN A 73 16.30 -3.56 17.32
N GLY A 74 16.02 -3.39 16.03
CA GLY A 74 16.91 -2.66 15.15
C GLY A 74 16.31 -2.34 13.78
N VAL A 75 17.01 -1.46 13.08
CA VAL A 75 16.63 -1.01 11.72
C VAL A 75 16.61 -2.18 10.72
N LEU A 76 17.41 -3.21 10.95
CA LEU A 76 17.43 -4.41 10.09
C LEU A 76 16.05 -5.11 10.03
N TRP A 77 15.33 -5.13 11.14
CA TRP A 77 13.97 -5.69 11.18
C TRP A 77 12.98 -4.84 10.38
N LEU A 78 13.11 -3.53 10.44
CA LEU A 78 12.30 -2.62 9.64
C LEU A 78 12.54 -2.87 8.14
N ILE A 79 13.80 -2.93 7.71
CA ILE A 79 14.18 -3.19 6.32
C ILE A 79 13.64 -4.55 5.86
N GLY A 80 13.79 -5.59 6.68
CA GLY A 80 13.28 -6.93 6.36
C GLY A 80 11.76 -6.95 6.16
N LYS A 81 11.01 -6.25 7.01
CA LYS A 81 9.55 -6.12 6.89
C LYS A 81 9.14 -5.30 5.67
N MET A 82 9.86 -4.22 5.35
CA MET A 82 9.65 -3.46 4.13
C MET A 82 9.87 -4.32 2.88
N MET A 83 10.94 -5.12 2.85
CA MET A 83 11.22 -6.04 1.75
C MET A 83 10.14 -7.11 1.61
N LEU A 84 9.58 -7.59 2.71
CA LEU A 84 8.46 -8.53 2.69
C LEU A 84 7.22 -7.92 2.03
N ILE A 85 6.84 -6.68 2.39
CA ILE A 85 5.70 -5.98 1.78
C ILE A 85 5.97 -5.69 0.31
N PHE A 86 7.18 -5.27 -0.03
CA PHE A 86 7.59 -5.06 -1.42
C PHE A 86 7.51 -6.35 -2.24
N PHE A 87 7.91 -7.48 -1.66
CA PHE A 87 7.75 -8.78 -2.29
C PHE A 87 6.27 -9.14 -2.52
N LEU A 88 5.38 -8.84 -1.56
CA LEU A 88 3.94 -9.01 -1.74
C LEU A 88 3.39 -8.15 -2.89
N PHE A 89 3.85 -6.91 -3.03
CA PHE A 89 3.48 -6.04 -4.16
C PHE A 89 3.92 -6.66 -5.50
N SER A 90 5.13 -7.19 -5.54
CA SER A 90 5.67 -7.86 -6.73
C SER A 90 4.90 -9.14 -7.06
N MET A 91 4.51 -9.92 -6.06
CA MET A 91 3.68 -11.11 -6.25
C MET A 91 2.29 -10.79 -6.79
N VAL A 92 1.65 -9.73 -6.28
CA VAL A 92 0.35 -9.28 -6.81
C VAL A 92 0.47 -8.88 -8.28
N LYS A 93 1.53 -8.16 -8.64
CA LYS A 93 1.83 -7.81 -10.03
C LYS A 93 1.94 -9.04 -10.94
N ALA A 94 2.56 -10.11 -10.44
CA ALA A 94 2.79 -11.33 -11.23
C ALA A 94 1.54 -12.21 -11.40
N VAL A 95 0.64 -12.21 -10.40
CA VAL A 95 -0.50 -13.14 -10.33
C VAL A 95 -1.80 -12.52 -10.85
N VAL A 96 -2.03 -11.22 -10.55
CA VAL A 96 -3.32 -10.58 -10.83
C VAL A 96 -3.29 -9.89 -12.19
N PRO A 97 -4.26 -10.19 -13.08
CA PRO A 97 -4.37 -9.49 -14.36
C PRO A 97 -4.83 -8.05 -14.16
N ARG A 98 -4.53 -7.18 -15.12
CA ARG A 98 -4.92 -5.77 -15.14
C ARG A 98 -6.44 -5.62 -15.22
N TYR A 99 -7.02 -4.75 -14.36
CA TYR A 99 -8.44 -4.44 -14.40
C TYR A 99 -8.77 -3.37 -15.44
N ARG A 100 -9.98 -3.47 -16.03
CA ARG A 100 -10.55 -2.42 -16.86
C ARG A 100 -11.06 -1.28 -15.97
N TYR A 101 -11.05 -0.03 -16.48
CA TYR A 101 -11.49 1.17 -15.75
C TYR A 101 -12.86 1.02 -15.10
N ASP A 102 -13.86 0.50 -15.82
CA ASP A 102 -15.22 0.30 -15.30
C ASP A 102 -15.27 -0.68 -14.11
N GLN A 103 -14.45 -1.71 -14.17
CA GLN A 103 -14.33 -2.70 -13.10
C GLN A 103 -13.67 -2.09 -11.88
N LEU A 104 -12.61 -1.31 -12.08
CA LEU A 104 -11.89 -0.60 -11.02
C LEU A 104 -12.83 0.36 -10.28
N MET A 105 -13.55 1.20 -11.01
CA MET A 105 -14.51 2.15 -10.43
C MET A 105 -15.62 1.44 -9.66
N ARG A 106 -16.13 0.35 -10.20
CA ARG A 106 -17.17 -0.44 -9.52
C ARG A 106 -16.67 -1.05 -8.22
N ILE A 107 -15.46 -1.61 -8.21
CA ILE A 107 -14.85 -2.21 -7.02
C ILE A 107 -14.55 -1.12 -5.98
N GLY A 108 -13.95 0.00 -6.38
CA GLY A 108 -13.62 1.11 -5.50
C GLY A 108 -14.85 1.65 -4.76
N TRP A 109 -15.88 2.06 -5.51
CA TRP A 109 -17.06 2.69 -4.94
C TRP A 109 -18.02 1.71 -4.24
N LYS A 110 -18.21 0.51 -4.77
CA LYS A 110 -19.21 -0.44 -4.23
C LYS A 110 -18.66 -1.37 -3.16
N VAL A 111 -17.36 -1.62 -3.15
CA VAL A 111 -16.76 -2.60 -2.22
C VAL A 111 -15.80 -1.91 -1.25
N PHE A 112 -14.77 -1.24 -1.72
CA PHE A 112 -13.72 -0.73 -0.84
C PHE A 112 -14.18 0.44 0.02
N LEU A 113 -14.93 1.37 -0.54
CA LEU A 113 -15.41 2.54 0.20
C LEU A 113 -16.37 2.13 1.34
N PRO A 114 -17.46 1.37 1.11
CA PRO A 114 -18.33 0.97 2.20
C PRO A 114 -17.64 0.04 3.21
N MET A 115 -16.74 -0.83 2.76
CA MET A 115 -15.99 -1.71 3.65
C MET A 115 -15.01 -0.95 4.55
N SER A 116 -14.33 0.07 4.03
CA SER A 116 -13.44 0.91 4.83
C SER A 116 -14.22 1.74 5.87
N LEU A 117 -15.35 2.32 5.49
CA LEU A 117 -16.22 3.06 6.42
C LEU A 117 -16.77 2.14 7.52
N PHE A 118 -17.26 0.97 7.14
CA PHE A 118 -17.71 -0.04 8.11
C PHE A 118 -16.60 -0.40 9.11
N TRP A 119 -15.38 -0.59 8.63
CA TRP A 119 -14.24 -0.95 9.48
C TRP A 119 -13.88 0.16 10.46
N VAL A 120 -13.90 1.42 10.01
CA VAL A 120 -13.65 2.59 10.88
C VAL A 120 -14.69 2.67 12.00
N VAL A 121 -15.99 2.55 11.67
CA VAL A 121 -17.07 2.59 12.65
C VAL A 121 -16.93 1.42 13.63
N LEU A 122 -16.63 0.23 13.14
CA LEU A 122 -16.46 -0.96 13.98
C LEU A 122 -15.31 -0.78 14.99
N VAL A 123 -14.14 -0.32 14.52
CA VAL A 123 -12.99 -0.08 15.40
C VAL A 123 -13.29 1.03 16.42
N ALA A 124 -13.91 2.13 16.01
CA ALA A 124 -14.31 3.22 16.90
C ALA A 124 -15.27 2.73 17.97
N THR A 125 -16.23 1.87 17.63
CA THR A 125 -17.17 1.26 18.55
C THR A 125 -16.47 0.36 19.57
N PHE A 126 -15.52 -0.46 19.14
CA PHE A 126 -14.76 -1.33 20.03
C PHE A 126 -13.90 -0.54 21.03
N ILE A 127 -13.31 0.57 20.62
CA ILE A 127 -12.57 1.46 21.51
C ILE A 127 -13.51 2.07 22.56
N GLN A 128 -14.70 2.51 22.15
CA GLN A 128 -15.68 3.12 23.06
C GLN A 128 -16.25 2.13 24.09
N ILE A 129 -16.50 0.88 23.70
CA ILE A 129 -17.02 -0.17 24.59
C ILE A 129 -15.95 -0.65 25.60
N GLY A 130 -14.69 -0.22 25.43
CA GLY A 130 -13.63 -0.52 26.39
C GLY A 130 -13.23 -1.99 26.44
N ILE A 131 -13.23 -2.70 25.31
CA ILE A 131 -12.79 -4.09 25.27
C ILE A 131 -11.31 -4.16 25.67
N PRO A 132 -10.95 -4.88 26.74
CA PRO A 132 -9.63 -4.79 27.39
C PRO A 132 -8.43 -5.25 26.55
N GLY A 133 -8.66 -5.68 25.32
CA GLY A 133 -7.58 -6.03 24.36
C GLY A 133 -7.01 -4.84 23.58
N TYR A 134 -7.76 -3.76 23.42
CA TYR A 134 -7.35 -2.58 22.63
C TYR A 134 -6.72 -1.46 23.45
N MET A 135 -6.92 -1.45 24.79
CA MET A 135 -6.35 -0.43 25.68
C MET A 135 -4.87 -0.61 26.02
N ARG A 136 -4.22 -1.65 25.50
CA ARG A 136 -2.80 -1.94 25.83
C ARG A 136 -1.79 -1.08 25.06
N PHE A 137 -2.25 -0.16 24.23
CA PHE A 137 -1.39 0.74 23.47
C PHE A 137 -1.16 2.11 24.12
N GLU A 138 -1.80 2.39 25.27
CA GLU A 138 -1.69 3.72 25.91
C GLU A 138 -0.54 3.86 26.92
N VAL A 139 0.24 2.83 27.20
CA VAL A 139 1.34 2.94 28.18
C VAL A 139 2.57 2.17 27.69
N MET A 140 3.32 2.77 26.80
CA MET A 140 4.78 2.58 26.66
C MET A 140 5.40 3.78 25.99
#